data_7736dd15b337ab51c720acf3bbc0c982
#
_entry.id   7736dd15b337ab51c720acf3bbc0c982
#
_cell.length_a   1.000
_cell.length_b   1.000
_cell.length_c   1.000
_cell.angle_alpha   90.00
_cell.angle_beta   90.00
_cell.angle_gamma   90.00
#
_symmetry.space_group_name_H-M   'P 1'
#
loop_
_entity.id
_entity.type
_entity.pdbx_description
1 polymer ?
#
loop_
_entity_poly.entity_id
_entity_poly.type
_entity_poly.pdbx_seq_one_letter_code
_entity_poly.pdbx_strand_id
1 'polypeptide(L)'
;MSVLTIPAALALSLQCAPSVDPHMIVAIGQHESALDPLTTHDNTTGQVLHGEGAASTARQLIAAGHSVDLGLMQINSMNLGLLGLSVSDAFTACRSIEAAAQLLALFSRYNTGSPQRGIANGYATKVLALMDGARGASPANPRDRAATASQPMLTLRAQFASFATTRQK
;
A
#
# COMPACT_ATOMS: atom_id res chain seq x y z
N MET A 1 -18.22 8.03 0.27
CA MET A 1 -17.11 8.93 0.70
C MET A 1 -16.32 9.28 -0.53
N SER A 2 -15.84 10.50 -0.64
CA SER A 2 -15.05 10.97 -1.79
C SER A 2 -13.55 10.72 -1.55
N VAL A 3 -12.79 10.71 -2.64
CA VAL A 3 -11.32 10.72 -2.65
C VAL A 3 -10.81 11.82 -1.71
N LEU A 4 -9.79 11.52 -0.90
CA LEU A 4 -9.22 12.50 0.01
C LEU A 4 -8.41 13.55 -0.75
N THR A 5 -8.54 14.81 -0.33
CA THR A 5 -7.61 15.85 -0.77
C THR A 5 -6.25 15.67 -0.09
N ILE A 6 -5.18 16.16 -0.69
CA ILE A 6 -3.83 16.11 -0.10
C ILE A 6 -3.80 16.72 1.32
N PRO A 7 -4.38 17.92 1.58
CA PRO A 7 -4.42 18.47 2.93
C PRO A 7 -5.15 17.57 3.93
N ALA A 8 -6.28 16.96 3.54
CA ALA A 8 -7.01 16.05 4.41
C ALA A 8 -6.20 14.77 4.71
N ALA A 9 -5.53 14.22 3.70
CA ALA A 9 -4.66 13.06 3.86
C ALA A 9 -3.45 13.36 4.77
N LEU A 10 -2.83 14.55 4.65
CA LEU A 10 -1.76 14.99 5.55
C LEU A 10 -2.24 15.10 6.99
N ALA A 11 -3.40 15.73 7.22
CA ALA A 11 -3.97 15.87 8.57
C ALA A 11 -4.27 14.50 9.21
N LEU A 12 -4.85 13.58 8.46
CA LEU A 12 -5.08 12.20 8.90
C LEU A 12 -3.77 11.46 9.18
N SER A 13 -2.76 11.64 8.35
CA SER A 13 -1.45 10.99 8.55
C SER A 13 -0.78 11.44 9.85
N LEU A 14 -0.82 12.73 10.16
CA LEU A 14 -0.31 13.28 11.43
C LEU A 14 -1.05 12.70 12.64
N GLN A 15 -2.36 12.50 12.52
CA GLN A 15 -3.19 11.98 13.61
C GLN A 15 -3.03 10.46 13.79
N CYS A 16 -3.04 9.70 12.69
CA CYS A 16 -3.17 8.25 12.71
C CYS A 16 -1.83 7.51 12.62
N ALA A 17 -0.76 8.18 12.17
CA ALA A 17 0.59 7.62 12.04
C ALA A 17 1.67 8.64 12.45
N PRO A 18 1.64 9.19 13.69
CA PRO A 18 2.53 10.28 14.10
C PRO A 18 4.02 9.91 14.11
N SER A 19 4.34 8.63 14.05
CA SER A 19 5.72 8.11 14.02
C SER A 19 6.32 8.02 12.60
N VAL A 20 5.53 8.33 11.56
CA VAL A 20 5.93 8.26 10.16
C VAL A 20 5.77 9.64 9.53
N ASP A 21 6.67 10.01 8.63
CA ASP A 21 6.55 11.27 7.89
C ASP A 21 5.20 11.31 7.14
N PRO A 22 4.35 12.32 7.39
CA PRO A 22 3.03 12.40 6.78
C PRO A 22 3.08 12.54 5.26
N HIS A 23 4.13 13.17 4.71
CA HIS A 23 4.31 13.27 3.25
C HIS A 23 4.60 11.91 2.63
N MET A 24 5.32 11.04 3.34
CA MET A 24 5.54 9.66 2.90
C MET A 24 4.25 8.86 2.86
N ILE A 25 3.44 8.94 3.91
CA ILE A 25 2.12 8.27 3.95
C ILE A 25 1.23 8.75 2.80
N VAL A 26 1.18 10.07 2.57
CA VAL A 26 0.39 10.64 1.46
C VAL A 26 0.90 10.17 0.11
N ALA A 27 2.21 10.16 -0.12
CA ALA A 27 2.80 9.69 -1.38
C ALA A 27 2.47 8.21 -1.64
N ILE A 28 2.52 7.35 -0.61
CA ILE A 28 2.11 5.95 -0.70
C ILE A 28 0.62 5.87 -1.07
N GLY A 29 -0.27 6.55 -0.34
CA GLY A 29 -1.70 6.54 -0.61
C GLY A 29 -2.07 7.05 -2.01
N GLN A 30 -1.36 8.08 -2.50
CA GLN A 30 -1.51 8.56 -3.88
C GLN A 30 -1.14 7.49 -4.92
N HIS A 31 -0.07 6.75 -4.67
CA HIS A 31 0.37 5.68 -5.55
C HIS A 31 -0.58 4.48 -5.51
N GLU A 32 -1.01 4.08 -4.32
CA GLU A 32 -1.76 2.85 -4.09
C GLU A 32 -3.23 2.95 -4.52
N SER A 33 -3.88 4.07 -4.25
CA SER A 33 -5.33 4.23 -4.45
C SER A 33 -5.75 5.56 -5.05
N ALA A 34 -4.81 6.43 -5.43
CA ALA A 34 -5.09 7.84 -5.75
C ALA A 34 -5.82 8.58 -4.59
N LEU A 35 -5.54 8.21 -3.35
CA LEU A 35 -6.19 8.69 -2.12
C LEU A 35 -7.68 8.34 -2.02
N ASP A 36 -8.15 7.29 -2.70
CA ASP A 36 -9.51 6.78 -2.58
C ASP A 36 -9.59 5.68 -1.51
N PRO A 37 -10.26 5.91 -0.37
CA PRO A 37 -10.41 4.92 0.69
C PRO A 37 -11.32 3.75 0.32
N LEU A 38 -12.08 3.85 -0.77
CA LEU A 38 -13.01 2.81 -1.23
C LEU A 38 -12.49 2.03 -2.46
N THR A 39 -11.17 2.02 -2.64
CA THR A 39 -10.53 1.22 -3.70
C THR A 39 -10.32 -0.23 -3.23
N THR A 40 -10.67 -1.17 -4.08
CA THR A 40 -10.40 -2.61 -3.94
C THR A 40 -9.67 -3.08 -5.18
N HIS A 41 -8.54 -3.77 -5.02
CA HIS A 41 -7.85 -4.41 -6.12
C HIS A 41 -7.81 -5.94 -5.90
N ASP A 42 -8.41 -6.68 -6.79
CA ASP A 42 -8.35 -8.15 -6.81
C ASP A 42 -7.08 -8.61 -7.53
N ASN A 43 -6.10 -9.07 -6.78
CA ASN A 43 -4.83 -9.55 -7.33
C ASN A 43 -4.96 -10.86 -8.10
N THR A 44 -6.07 -11.59 -7.93
CA THR A 44 -6.33 -12.86 -8.63
C THR A 44 -6.79 -12.61 -10.05
N THR A 45 -7.64 -11.61 -10.26
CA THR A 45 -8.19 -11.28 -11.59
C THR A 45 -7.59 -10.03 -12.21
N GLY A 46 -6.91 -9.19 -11.42
CA GLY A 46 -6.40 -7.87 -11.83
C GLY A 46 -7.48 -6.78 -11.86
N GLN A 47 -8.69 -7.06 -11.39
CA GLN A 47 -9.79 -6.11 -11.40
C GLN A 47 -9.64 -5.06 -10.30
N VAL A 48 -9.87 -3.79 -10.65
CA VAL A 48 -9.95 -2.67 -9.69
C VAL A 48 -11.38 -2.20 -9.58
N LEU A 49 -11.87 -2.08 -8.36
CA LEU A 49 -13.22 -1.66 -8.01
C LEU A 49 -13.18 -0.44 -7.09
N HIS A 50 -14.14 0.45 -7.23
CA HIS A 50 -14.25 1.70 -6.47
C HIS A 50 -15.67 1.90 -5.93
N GLY A 51 -15.80 2.72 -4.88
CA GLY A 51 -17.07 3.25 -4.41
C GLY A 51 -17.76 2.43 -3.34
N GLU A 52 -19.01 2.79 -3.09
CA GLU A 52 -19.84 2.17 -2.06
C GLU A 52 -20.03 0.67 -2.36
N GLY A 53 -19.95 -0.16 -1.33
CA GLY A 53 -19.98 -1.62 -1.50
C GLY A 53 -18.60 -2.28 -1.64
N ALA A 54 -17.51 -1.51 -1.79
CA ALA A 54 -16.16 -2.04 -1.90
C ALA A 54 -15.82 -3.06 -0.79
N ALA A 55 -16.15 -2.76 0.46
CA ALA A 55 -15.93 -3.67 1.59
C ALA A 55 -16.80 -4.96 1.50
N SER A 56 -18.00 -4.88 0.95
CA SER A 56 -18.86 -6.04 0.74
C SER A 56 -18.30 -6.95 -0.37
N THR A 57 -17.92 -6.34 -1.48
CA THR A 57 -17.31 -7.06 -2.61
C THR A 57 -15.98 -7.68 -2.20
N ALA A 58 -15.14 -6.95 -1.46
CA ALA A 58 -13.88 -7.48 -0.94
C ALA A 58 -14.10 -8.72 -0.07
N ARG A 59 -15.10 -8.71 0.82
CA ARG A 59 -15.45 -9.91 1.63
C ARG A 59 -15.82 -11.11 0.77
N GLN A 60 -16.59 -10.89 -0.29
CA GLN A 60 -16.99 -11.96 -1.21
C GLN A 60 -15.80 -12.54 -1.95
N LEU A 61 -14.91 -11.69 -2.46
CA LEU A 61 -13.68 -12.11 -3.15
C LEU A 61 -12.76 -12.91 -2.21
N ILE A 62 -12.55 -12.41 -0.99
CA ILE A 62 -11.72 -13.10 0.02
C ILE A 62 -12.34 -14.46 0.39
N ALA A 63 -13.67 -14.53 0.56
CA ALA A 63 -14.37 -15.80 0.82
C ALA A 63 -14.26 -16.78 -0.34
N ALA A 64 -14.10 -16.29 -1.57
CA ALA A 64 -13.82 -17.09 -2.75
C ALA A 64 -12.34 -17.49 -2.90
N GLY A 65 -11.47 -17.11 -1.94
CA GLY A 65 -10.05 -17.46 -1.94
C GLY A 65 -9.16 -16.49 -2.71
N HIS A 66 -9.67 -15.30 -3.10
CA HIS A 66 -8.86 -14.31 -3.79
C HIS A 66 -7.95 -13.55 -2.83
N SER A 67 -6.78 -13.14 -3.32
CA SER A 67 -5.93 -12.15 -2.67
C SER A 67 -6.37 -10.75 -3.09
N VAL A 68 -6.71 -9.91 -2.12
CA VAL A 68 -7.34 -8.61 -2.38
C VAL A 68 -6.59 -7.51 -1.62
N ASP A 69 -6.30 -6.39 -2.28
CA ASP A 69 -5.77 -5.19 -1.65
C ASP A 69 -6.90 -4.21 -1.36
N LEU A 70 -6.89 -3.59 -0.18
CA LEU A 70 -8.03 -2.97 0.44
C LEU A 70 -7.76 -1.51 0.84
N GLY A 71 -8.65 -0.63 0.42
CA GLY A 71 -8.77 0.73 0.92
C GLY A 71 -7.64 1.67 0.53
N LEU A 72 -7.52 2.77 1.29
CA LEU A 72 -6.62 3.89 1.01
C LEU A 72 -5.16 3.47 0.80
N MET A 73 -4.65 2.57 1.62
CA MET A 73 -3.24 2.15 1.62
C MET A 73 -3.06 0.77 0.98
N GLN A 74 -4.09 0.24 0.31
CA GLN A 74 -4.08 -1.05 -0.38
C GLN A 74 -3.50 -2.17 0.47
N ILE A 75 -4.05 -2.31 1.69
CA ILE A 75 -3.64 -3.36 2.63
C ILE A 75 -4.07 -4.72 2.08
N ASN A 76 -3.11 -5.60 1.84
CA ASN A 76 -3.42 -6.95 1.34
C ASN A 76 -4.20 -7.76 2.38
N SER A 77 -5.23 -8.47 1.94
CA SER A 77 -6.11 -9.28 2.77
C SER A 77 -5.39 -10.34 3.60
N MET A 78 -4.26 -10.85 3.13
CA MET A 78 -3.42 -11.81 3.86
C MET A 78 -2.77 -11.20 5.13
N ASN A 79 -2.65 -9.88 5.20
CA ASN A 79 -2.05 -9.17 6.33
C ASN A 79 -3.07 -8.77 7.40
N LEU A 80 -4.37 -8.89 7.14
CA LEU A 80 -5.41 -8.45 8.08
C LEU A 80 -5.27 -9.10 9.46
N GLY A 81 -5.05 -10.40 9.50
CA GLY A 81 -4.85 -11.13 10.77
C GLY A 81 -3.61 -10.67 11.53
N LEU A 82 -2.49 -10.41 10.84
CA LEU A 82 -1.26 -9.87 11.45
C LEU A 82 -1.46 -8.48 12.05
N LEU A 83 -2.30 -7.66 11.41
CA LEU A 83 -2.57 -6.27 11.79
C LEU A 83 -3.75 -6.13 12.75
N GLY A 84 -4.46 -7.22 13.07
CA GLY A 84 -5.66 -7.19 13.89
C GLY A 84 -6.79 -6.38 13.26
N LEU A 85 -6.92 -6.39 11.94
CA LEU A 85 -7.92 -5.64 11.19
C LEU A 85 -9.02 -6.54 10.66
N SER A 86 -10.25 -6.03 10.68
CA SER A 86 -11.34 -6.53 9.85
C SER A 86 -11.23 -5.98 8.42
N VAL A 87 -11.95 -6.60 7.48
CA VAL A 87 -12.08 -6.06 6.11
C VAL A 87 -12.63 -4.62 6.14
N SER A 88 -13.62 -4.35 7.01
CA SER A 88 -14.22 -3.01 7.12
C SER A 88 -13.24 -1.96 7.64
N ASP A 89 -12.33 -2.33 8.56
CA ASP A 89 -11.31 -1.42 9.08
C ASP A 89 -10.37 -0.93 7.98
N ALA A 90 -10.00 -1.80 7.03
CA ALA A 90 -9.12 -1.45 5.94
C ALA A 90 -9.68 -0.36 5.01
N PHE A 91 -11.01 -0.17 4.98
CA PHE A 91 -11.69 0.89 4.25
C PHE A 91 -11.91 2.17 5.08
N THR A 92 -11.53 2.17 6.36
CA THR A 92 -11.51 3.36 7.19
C THR A 92 -10.16 4.04 7.04
N ALA A 93 -10.13 5.28 6.54
CA ALA A 93 -8.88 5.95 6.15
C ALA A 93 -7.83 5.96 7.27
N CYS A 94 -8.20 6.29 8.51
CA CYS A 94 -7.28 6.29 9.65
C CYS A 94 -6.74 4.89 9.95
N ARG A 95 -7.60 3.87 9.98
CA ARG A 95 -7.19 2.48 10.24
C ARG A 95 -6.28 1.94 9.13
N SER A 96 -6.55 2.32 7.88
CA SER A 96 -5.71 1.97 6.74
C SER A 96 -4.32 2.61 6.85
N ILE A 97 -4.24 3.89 7.27
CA ILE A 97 -2.98 4.60 7.53
C ILE A 97 -2.20 3.97 8.69
N GLU A 98 -2.86 3.69 9.82
CA GLU A 98 -2.24 2.99 10.97
C GLU A 98 -1.64 1.64 10.54
N ALA A 99 -2.36 0.87 9.75
CA ALA A 99 -1.92 -0.42 9.23
C ALA A 99 -0.67 -0.28 8.35
N ALA A 100 -0.65 0.68 7.44
CA ALA A 100 0.52 0.96 6.62
C ALA A 100 1.74 1.35 7.46
N ALA A 101 1.57 2.19 8.47
CA ALA A 101 2.64 2.58 9.39
C ALA A 101 3.19 1.37 10.16
N GLN A 102 2.32 0.46 10.62
CA GLN A 102 2.74 -0.79 11.28
C GLN A 102 3.54 -1.68 10.33
N LEU A 103 3.10 -1.86 9.09
CA LEU A 103 3.82 -2.63 8.09
C LEU A 103 5.19 -2.01 7.79
N LEU A 104 5.28 -0.68 7.62
CA LEU A 104 6.55 0.02 7.42
C LEU A 104 7.51 -0.20 8.61
N ALA A 105 7.02 -0.15 9.83
CA ALA A 105 7.82 -0.41 11.04
C ALA A 105 8.31 -1.86 11.12
N LEU A 106 7.47 -2.84 10.75
CA LEU A 106 7.85 -4.25 10.68
C LEU A 106 8.94 -4.46 9.62
N PHE A 107 8.81 -3.84 8.47
CA PHE A 107 9.79 -3.91 7.38
C PHE A 107 11.13 -3.29 7.77
N SER A 108 11.08 -2.10 8.38
CA SER A 108 12.27 -1.42 8.88
C SER A 108 13.01 -2.28 9.91
N ARG A 109 12.28 -2.90 10.84
CA ARG A 109 12.85 -3.80 11.84
C ARG A 109 13.51 -5.02 11.20
N TYR A 110 12.90 -5.60 10.18
CA TYR A 110 13.46 -6.74 9.46
C TYR A 110 14.79 -6.39 8.77
N ASN A 111 14.83 -5.23 8.06
CA ASN A 111 16.00 -4.80 7.30
C ASN A 111 17.15 -4.25 8.15
N THR A 112 16.86 -3.64 9.29
CA THR A 112 17.84 -2.86 10.05
C THR A 112 17.91 -3.24 11.54
N GLY A 113 17.08 -4.17 12.00
CA GLY A 113 16.91 -4.50 13.41
C GLY A 113 16.18 -3.43 14.24
N SER A 114 15.73 -2.32 13.61
CA SER A 114 15.05 -1.19 14.27
C SER A 114 13.89 -0.66 13.45
N PRO A 115 12.71 -0.41 14.08
CA PRO A 115 11.56 0.16 13.37
C PRO A 115 11.82 1.53 12.75
N GLN A 116 12.72 2.33 13.34
CA GLN A 116 13.00 3.71 12.92
C GLN A 116 14.16 3.82 11.94
N ARG A 117 15.17 2.93 12.02
CA ARG A 117 16.37 3.05 11.19
C ARG A 117 16.11 2.87 9.71
N GLY A 118 15.22 1.97 9.32
CA GLY A 118 14.88 1.75 7.91
C GLY A 118 14.08 2.90 7.33
N ILE A 119 13.35 3.64 8.15
CA ILE A 119 12.67 4.87 7.77
C ILE A 119 13.71 6.01 7.68
N ALA A 120 14.60 6.13 8.67
CA ALA A 120 15.60 7.20 8.77
C ALA A 120 16.77 7.04 7.80
N ASN A 121 17.13 5.83 7.38
CA ASN A 121 18.31 5.59 6.51
C ASN A 121 18.02 5.80 5.00
N GLY A 122 16.92 6.45 4.65
CA GLY A 122 16.58 6.79 3.28
C GLY A 122 15.91 5.67 2.48
N TYR A 123 15.53 4.54 3.10
CA TYR A 123 14.72 3.53 2.41
C TYR A 123 13.40 4.13 1.92
N ALA A 124 12.72 4.89 2.78
CA ALA A 124 11.52 5.65 2.41
C ALA A 124 11.78 6.65 1.29
N THR A 125 12.90 7.37 1.33
CA THR A 125 13.32 8.30 0.28
C THR A 125 13.61 7.58 -1.04
N LYS A 126 14.19 6.38 -0.99
CA LYS A 126 14.40 5.54 -2.19
C LYS A 126 13.08 5.05 -2.78
N VAL A 127 12.14 4.64 -1.93
CA VAL A 127 10.79 4.25 -2.38
C VAL A 127 10.09 5.44 -3.04
N LEU A 128 10.13 6.63 -2.43
CA LEU A 128 9.57 7.85 -3.00
C LEU A 128 10.23 8.23 -4.33
N ALA A 129 11.55 8.17 -4.43
CA ALA A 129 12.28 8.47 -5.66
C ALA A 129 11.94 7.47 -6.79
N LEU A 130 11.73 6.20 -6.46
CA LEU A 130 11.26 5.20 -7.43
C LEU A 130 9.82 5.48 -7.88
N MET A 131 8.97 5.99 -6.99
CA MET A 131 7.60 6.40 -7.29
C MET A 131 7.56 7.65 -8.18
N ASP A 132 8.42 8.65 -7.94
CA ASP A 132 8.55 9.85 -8.76
C ASP A 132 9.16 9.55 -10.13
N GLY A 133 10.15 8.67 -10.20
CA GLY A 133 10.72 8.19 -11.46
C GLY A 133 9.71 7.45 -12.34
N ALA A 134 8.80 6.68 -11.72
CA ALA A 134 7.71 6.02 -12.44
C ALA A 134 6.66 7.00 -12.99
N ARG A 135 6.48 8.18 -12.38
CA ARG A 135 5.59 9.25 -12.87
C ARG A 135 6.18 10.04 -14.03
N GLY A 136 7.51 10.15 -14.10
CA GLY A 136 8.22 10.84 -15.20
C GLY A 136 8.30 10.04 -16.50
N ALA A 137 8.04 8.75 -16.45
CA ALA A 137 7.97 7.88 -17.63
C ALA A 137 6.59 7.97 -18.28
N SER A 138 6.34 9.06 -19.01
CA SER A 138 5.26 9.11 -20.03
C SER A 138 5.49 7.91 -20.98
N PRO A 139 4.43 7.21 -21.46
CA PRO A 139 4.58 6.05 -22.33
C PRO A 139 5.11 6.48 -23.69
N ALA A 140 6.40 6.68 -23.79
CA ALA A 140 7.11 6.89 -25.02
C ALA A 140 7.59 5.55 -25.55
N ASN A 141 7.01 5.15 -26.69
CA ASN A 141 7.48 4.20 -27.67
C ASN A 141 7.71 2.73 -27.21
N PRO A 142 6.98 1.74 -27.81
CA PRO A 142 7.14 0.31 -27.52
C PRO A 142 8.55 -0.26 -27.74
N ARG A 143 9.44 0.44 -28.41
CA ARG A 143 10.81 -0.01 -28.71
C ARG A 143 11.79 0.18 -27.55
N ASP A 144 11.49 1.05 -26.59
CA ASP A 144 12.38 1.32 -25.44
C ASP A 144 12.16 0.34 -24.26
N ARG A 145 11.15 -0.53 -24.36
CA ARG A 145 10.85 -1.57 -23.37
C ARG A 145 11.86 -2.70 -23.26
N ALA A 146 12.75 -2.86 -24.25
CA ALA A 146 13.67 -3.99 -24.28
C ALA A 146 14.97 -3.80 -23.49
N ALA A 147 15.31 -2.57 -23.10
CA ALA A 147 16.60 -2.26 -22.46
C ALA A 147 16.56 -2.10 -20.94
N THR A 148 15.36 -2.05 -20.31
CA THR A 148 15.18 -1.85 -18.85
C THR A 148 14.57 -3.06 -18.13
N ALA A 149 14.53 -4.22 -18.77
CA ALA A 149 13.87 -5.43 -18.24
C ALA A 149 14.73 -6.25 -17.26
N SER A 150 15.60 -5.66 -16.45
CA SER A 150 16.49 -6.43 -15.56
C SER A 150 16.27 -6.23 -14.06
N GLN A 151 15.25 -5.52 -13.61
CA GLN A 151 14.83 -5.62 -12.21
C GLN A 151 13.30 -5.49 -12.12
N PRO A 152 12.59 -6.54 -11.64
CA PRO A 152 11.18 -6.38 -11.32
C PRO A 152 11.08 -5.33 -10.22
N MET A 153 10.40 -4.21 -10.49
CA MET A 153 9.96 -3.29 -9.45
C MET A 153 9.07 -4.10 -8.49
N LEU A 154 9.66 -4.50 -7.37
CA LEU A 154 8.91 -5.03 -6.24
C LEU A 154 8.07 -3.88 -5.72
N THR A 155 6.82 -3.80 -6.15
CA THR A 155 5.83 -2.91 -5.57
C THR A 155 5.72 -3.21 -4.09
N LEU A 156 5.36 -2.22 -3.28
CA LEU A 156 5.06 -2.41 -1.85
C LEU A 156 4.12 -3.63 -1.67
N ARG A 157 3.18 -3.84 -2.58
CA ARG A 157 2.30 -5.00 -2.70
C ARG A 157 3.04 -6.34 -2.74
N ALA A 158 4.00 -6.49 -3.64
CA ALA A 158 4.74 -7.75 -3.82
C ALA A 158 5.61 -8.06 -2.60
N GLN A 159 6.18 -7.05 -1.96
CA GLN A 159 6.97 -7.21 -0.74
C GLN A 159 6.11 -7.65 0.44
N PHE A 160 4.91 -7.07 0.59
CA PHE A 160 3.99 -7.43 1.67
C PHE A 160 3.35 -8.81 1.48
N ALA A 161 3.03 -9.21 0.25
CA ALA A 161 2.51 -10.56 -0.04
C ALA A 161 3.56 -11.65 0.25
N SER A 162 4.83 -11.41 -0.06
CA SER A 162 5.93 -12.34 0.22
C SER A 162 6.15 -12.59 1.72
N PHE A 163 5.88 -11.58 2.57
CA PHE A 163 6.08 -11.68 4.02
C PHE A 163 5.06 -12.62 4.70
N ALA A 164 3.83 -12.65 4.20
CA ALA A 164 2.78 -13.54 4.72
C ALA A 164 3.08 -15.02 4.44
N THR A 165 3.69 -15.32 3.30
CA THR A 165 3.96 -16.70 2.87
C THR A 165 5.14 -17.35 3.60
N THR A 166 6.11 -16.59 4.07
CA THR A 166 7.32 -17.11 4.72
C THR A 166 7.10 -17.55 6.18
N ARG A 167 5.97 -17.17 6.79
CA ARG A 167 5.66 -17.51 8.20
C ARG A 167 4.89 -18.82 8.39
N GLN A 168 4.52 -19.51 7.31
CA GLN A 168 3.74 -20.76 7.35
C GLN A 168 4.58 -22.02 7.08
N LYS A 169 5.91 -21.96 7.17
CA LYS A 169 6.79 -23.15 7.13
C LYS A 169 7.54 -23.34 8.44
#